data_d624b0d88be0b2a76b2e057aa6f25109
#
_entry.id   d624b0d88be0b2a76b2e057aa6f25109
#
_cell.length_a   1.000
_cell.length_b   1.000
_cell.length_c   1.000
_cell.angle_alpha   90.00
_cell.angle_beta   90.00
_cell.angle_gamma   90.00
#
_symmetry.space_group_name_H-M   'P 1'
#
loop_
_entity.id
_entity.type
_entity.pdbx_description
1 polymer ?
#
loop_
_entity_poly.entity_id
_entity_poly.type
_entity_poly.pdbx_seq_one_letter_code
_entity_poly.pdbx_strand_id
1 'polypeptide(L)'
;MSALLMTKALRQLDPQKLAKEASCITELNKRFAVAKVGGKTLVLDTFSETLDALSFRDFENMYNNVDVMMGKSSSRLGKYWLYHANRRQYLDGITFQPGNVVAQSQYNLWSGFAVEPDDTLGCSLFLEHLKTVICSGSDLQNEYFLNWLALMVQHPGRLPEVAIGLLSGQGTGKGLFMQYLGSLFGRHYKHITDKNHLLGNFSGHLHDAVLVFADELSWTGNKSDAGILKALITEPTRFMEKKFADAIQVKNCTHLIFASNETWAIPAESTD
;
A
#
# COMPACT_ATOMS: atom_id res chain seq x y z
N MET A 1 -7.55 -19.33 15.08
CA MET A 1 -7.90 -17.97 15.53
C MET A 1 -7.27 -17.04 14.52
N SER A 2 -8.09 -16.34 13.71
CA SER A 2 -7.66 -15.63 12.48
C SER A 2 -6.59 -14.58 12.75
N ALA A 3 -5.58 -14.47 11.88
CA ALA A 3 -4.56 -13.42 11.89
C ALA A 3 -5.16 -12.00 12.05
N LEU A 4 -6.38 -11.79 11.55
CA LEU A 4 -7.15 -10.56 11.69
C LEU A 4 -7.53 -10.23 13.15
N LEU A 5 -7.76 -11.24 13.98
CA LEU A 5 -8.06 -11.06 15.41
C LEU A 5 -6.79 -10.78 16.23
N MET A 6 -5.66 -11.39 15.86
CA MET A 6 -4.36 -11.05 16.44
C MET A 6 -3.93 -9.62 16.12
N THR A 7 -4.17 -9.16 14.90
CA THR A 7 -3.86 -7.79 14.46
C THR A 7 -4.71 -6.75 15.20
N LYS A 8 -5.98 -7.05 15.52
CA LYS A 8 -6.85 -6.16 16.33
C LYS A 8 -6.41 -6.07 17.80
N ALA A 9 -5.96 -7.18 18.39
CA ALA A 9 -5.50 -7.21 19.79
C ALA A 9 -4.19 -6.43 19.99
N LEU A 10 -3.30 -6.41 18.98
CA LEU A 10 -2.06 -5.63 19.00
C LEU A 10 -2.27 -4.12 18.75
N ARG A 11 -3.45 -3.72 18.28
CA ARG A 11 -3.77 -2.30 18.00
C ARG A 11 -4.08 -1.48 19.25
N GLN A 12 -4.42 -2.11 20.38
CA GLN A 12 -4.70 -1.41 21.64
C GLN A 12 -3.43 -1.35 22.49
N LEU A 13 -2.95 -0.14 22.73
CA LEU A 13 -1.88 0.10 23.71
C LEU A 13 -2.43 -0.16 25.12
N ASP A 14 -1.70 -0.92 25.93
CA ASP A 14 -2.08 -1.23 27.29
C ASP A 14 -1.96 0.00 28.20
N PRO A 15 -3.07 0.56 28.73
CA PRO A 15 -3.02 1.76 29.55
C PRO A 15 -2.19 1.63 30.81
N GLN A 16 -2.11 0.42 31.40
CA GLN A 16 -1.32 0.18 32.61
C GLN A 16 0.19 0.23 32.33
N LYS A 17 0.60 -0.19 31.13
CA LYS A 17 2.01 -0.11 30.69
C LYS A 17 2.41 1.30 30.28
N LEU A 18 1.45 2.12 29.80
CA LEU A 18 1.72 3.51 29.44
C LEU A 18 1.99 4.40 30.65
N ALA A 19 1.50 4.04 31.84
CA ALA A 19 1.74 4.79 33.07
C ALA A 19 3.12 4.56 33.68
N LYS A 20 3.88 3.53 33.24
CA LYS A 20 5.20 3.18 33.79
C LYS A 20 6.32 3.64 32.85
N GLU A 21 7.28 4.41 33.34
CA GLU A 21 8.38 5.00 32.58
C GLU A 21 9.11 3.98 31.68
N ALA A 22 9.54 2.84 32.23
CA ALA A 22 10.32 1.85 31.49
C ALA A 22 9.53 1.13 30.39
N SER A 23 8.21 1.07 30.47
CA SER A 23 7.37 0.33 29.52
C SER A 23 6.68 1.20 28.49
N CYS A 24 6.45 2.50 28.80
CA CYS A 24 5.72 3.39 27.88
C CYS A 24 6.47 3.62 26.55
N ILE A 25 7.81 3.74 26.60
CA ILE A 25 8.63 3.91 25.38
C ILE A 25 8.51 2.67 24.50
N THR A 26 8.65 1.48 25.08
CA THR A 26 8.52 0.22 24.34
C THR A 26 7.14 0.06 23.73
N GLU A 27 6.07 0.38 24.47
CA GLU A 27 4.71 0.28 23.97
C GLU A 27 4.44 1.29 22.82
N LEU A 28 4.82 2.56 23.01
CA LEU A 28 4.65 3.56 21.95
C LEU A 28 5.50 3.27 20.72
N ASN A 29 6.73 2.77 20.89
CA ASN A 29 7.60 2.38 19.79
C ASN A 29 7.06 1.22 18.95
N LYS A 30 6.15 0.39 19.46
CA LYS A 30 5.49 -0.64 18.65
C LYS A 30 4.63 -0.02 17.56
N ARG A 31 3.98 1.09 17.88
CA ARG A 31 2.99 1.73 17.01
C ARG A 31 3.51 2.98 16.32
N PHE A 32 4.28 3.81 17.02
CA PHE A 32 4.68 5.12 16.53
C PHE A 32 6.17 5.19 16.22
N ALA A 33 6.50 6.03 15.25
CA ALA A 33 7.87 6.38 14.92
C ALA A 33 7.96 7.83 14.43
N VAL A 34 9.02 8.52 14.75
CA VAL A 34 9.31 9.83 14.17
C VAL A 34 10.01 9.62 12.83
N ALA A 35 9.56 10.29 11.77
CA ALA A 35 10.20 10.23 10.46
C ALA A 35 10.11 11.57 9.71
N LYS A 36 11.01 11.75 8.74
CA LYS A 36 10.95 12.85 7.78
C LYS A 36 10.01 12.48 6.64
N VAL A 37 8.99 13.31 6.38
CA VAL A 37 7.99 13.10 5.32
C VAL A 37 7.75 14.42 4.59
N GLY A 38 8.07 14.51 3.29
CA GLY A 38 7.86 15.72 2.51
C GLY A 38 8.53 16.97 3.11
N GLY A 39 9.77 16.84 3.61
CA GLY A 39 10.51 17.94 4.23
C GLY A 39 10.12 18.28 5.69
N LYS A 40 9.05 17.67 6.22
CA LYS A 40 8.59 17.86 7.61
C LYS A 40 8.95 16.67 8.49
N THR A 41 9.18 16.93 9.78
CA THR A 41 9.34 15.85 10.78
C THR A 41 7.98 15.58 11.41
N LEU A 42 7.51 14.33 11.28
CA LEU A 42 6.17 13.91 11.69
C LEU A 42 6.25 12.63 12.52
N VAL A 43 5.19 12.32 13.26
CA VAL A 43 4.99 11.03 13.93
C VAL A 43 4.14 10.17 13.02
N LEU A 44 4.68 9.02 12.61
CA LEU A 44 3.97 8.02 11.83
C LEU A 44 3.21 7.08 12.77
N ASP A 45 1.94 6.81 12.48
CA ASP A 45 1.21 5.67 13.03
C ASP A 45 1.45 4.47 12.10
N THR A 46 2.34 3.56 12.51
CA THR A 46 2.74 2.42 11.69
C THR A 46 1.72 1.28 11.69
N PHE A 47 0.65 1.38 12.50
CA PHE A 47 -0.45 0.42 12.55
C PHE A 47 -1.68 0.87 11.75
N SER A 48 -1.70 2.12 11.29
CA SER A 48 -2.76 2.60 10.42
C SER A 48 -2.74 1.88 9.07
N GLU A 49 -3.90 1.54 8.54
CA GLU A 49 -4.04 0.95 7.19
C GLU A 49 -3.65 1.95 6.10
N THR A 50 -3.80 3.22 6.37
CA THR A 50 -3.27 4.32 5.57
C THR A 50 -2.06 4.91 6.28
N LEU A 51 -1.14 5.54 5.54
CA LEU A 51 -0.02 6.24 6.16
C LEU A 51 -0.56 7.47 6.90
N ASP A 52 -0.83 7.31 8.20
CA ASP A 52 -1.18 8.41 9.09
C ASP A 52 0.08 9.07 9.65
N ALA A 53 0.19 10.37 9.43
CA ALA A 53 1.29 11.18 9.88
C ALA A 53 0.78 12.37 10.68
N LEU A 54 1.11 12.43 11.96
CA LEU A 54 0.67 13.45 12.93
C LEU A 54 1.76 14.51 13.09
N SER A 55 1.36 15.75 13.25
CA SER A 55 2.29 16.75 13.79
C SER A 55 2.68 16.40 15.22
N PHE A 56 3.82 16.91 15.70
CA PHE A 56 4.22 16.70 17.10
C PHE A 56 3.15 17.23 18.06
N ARG A 57 2.55 18.37 17.73
CA ARG A 57 1.47 18.96 18.52
C ARG A 57 0.23 18.06 18.59
N ASP A 58 -0.18 17.48 17.47
CA ASP A 58 -1.35 16.58 17.46
C ASP A 58 -1.07 15.31 18.23
N PHE A 59 0.15 14.77 18.11
CA PHE A 59 0.59 13.62 18.90
C PHE A 59 0.64 13.93 20.41
N GLU A 60 1.17 15.09 20.81
CA GLU A 60 1.15 15.51 22.20
C GLU A 60 -0.28 15.63 22.73
N ASN A 61 -1.18 16.25 21.95
CA ASN A 61 -2.59 16.41 22.33
C ASN A 61 -3.30 15.05 22.49
N MET A 62 -2.98 14.05 21.65
CA MET A 62 -3.54 12.71 21.74
C MET A 62 -3.28 12.03 23.10
N TYR A 63 -2.13 12.33 23.71
CA TYR A 63 -1.68 11.73 24.96
C TYR A 63 -1.59 12.76 26.13
N ASN A 64 -2.25 13.89 26.01
CA ASN A 64 -2.17 14.95 27.01
C ASN A 64 -2.88 14.62 28.33
N ASN A 65 -3.71 13.60 28.34
CA ASN A 65 -4.43 13.11 29.53
C ASN A 65 -3.69 11.95 30.26
N VAL A 66 -2.49 11.57 29.80
CA VAL A 66 -1.71 10.47 30.39
C VAL A 66 -0.40 11.03 30.96
N ASP A 67 -0.19 10.83 32.26
CA ASP A 67 1.02 11.20 32.97
C ASP A 67 1.96 10.01 33.11
N VAL A 68 3.25 10.25 32.86
CA VAL A 68 4.35 9.31 33.12
C VAL A 68 5.12 9.79 34.34
N MET A 69 5.26 8.95 35.34
CA MET A 69 6.02 9.24 36.55
C MET A 69 7.51 8.99 36.33
N MET A 70 8.33 10.00 36.57
CA MET A 70 9.80 9.97 36.50
C MET A 70 10.38 10.23 37.90
N GLY A 71 10.38 9.20 38.74
CA GLY A 71 10.77 9.36 40.14
C GLY A 71 9.79 10.28 40.87
N LYS A 72 10.25 11.50 41.23
CA LYS A 72 9.46 12.53 41.95
C LYS A 72 8.77 13.55 41.03
N SER A 73 9.02 13.49 39.75
CA SER A 73 8.42 14.38 38.73
C SER A 73 7.49 13.61 37.79
N SER A 74 6.64 14.32 37.04
CA SER A 74 5.81 13.74 35.99
C SER A 74 5.94 14.52 34.71
N SER A 75 5.67 13.87 33.58
CA SER A 75 5.57 14.50 32.26
C SER A 75 4.37 13.92 31.51
N ARG A 76 3.78 14.69 30.61
CA ARG A 76 2.76 14.19 29.69
C ARG A 76 3.38 13.15 28.75
N LEU A 77 2.71 12.03 28.57
CA LEU A 77 3.23 10.87 27.83
C LEU A 77 3.68 11.23 26.40
N GLY A 78 2.87 11.99 25.65
CA GLY A 78 3.23 12.39 24.28
C GLY A 78 4.53 13.19 24.24
N LYS A 79 4.66 14.19 25.10
CA LYS A 79 5.87 14.99 25.22
C LYS A 79 7.06 14.13 25.68
N TYR A 80 6.87 13.29 26.69
CA TYR A 80 7.91 12.39 27.21
C TYR A 80 8.49 11.52 26.11
N TRP A 81 7.63 10.82 25.31
CA TRP A 81 8.07 9.97 24.23
C TRP A 81 8.78 10.74 23.12
N LEU A 82 8.26 11.90 22.70
CA LEU A 82 8.84 12.71 21.61
C LEU A 82 10.29 13.13 21.88
N TYR A 83 10.63 13.38 23.16
CA TYR A 83 11.99 13.82 23.55
C TYR A 83 12.86 12.71 24.13
N HIS A 84 12.33 11.48 24.21
CA HIS A 84 13.10 10.36 24.76
C HIS A 84 14.15 9.84 23.78
N ALA A 85 15.38 9.56 24.30
CA ALA A 85 16.52 9.11 23.49
C ALA A 85 16.24 7.80 22.73
N ASN A 86 15.44 6.90 23.29
CA ASN A 86 15.09 5.60 22.72
C ASN A 86 13.76 5.59 21.96
N ARG A 87 13.22 6.75 21.59
CA ARG A 87 12.05 6.79 20.70
C ARG A 87 12.40 6.15 19.35
N ARG A 88 11.47 5.43 18.78
CA ARG A 88 11.63 4.88 17.43
C ARG A 88 11.64 6.01 16.40
N GLN A 89 12.67 6.06 15.55
CA GLN A 89 12.79 7.12 14.56
C GLN A 89 13.50 6.66 13.29
N TYR A 90 13.18 7.32 12.15
CA TYR A 90 13.71 7.08 10.83
C TYR A 90 14.18 8.41 10.22
N LEU A 91 15.46 8.73 10.41
CA LEU A 91 16.03 10.04 10.06
C LEU A 91 16.15 10.26 8.56
N ASP A 92 16.31 9.17 7.78
CA ASP A 92 16.36 9.21 6.32
C ASP A 92 14.95 9.07 5.69
N GLY A 93 13.90 9.17 6.54
CA GLY A 93 12.52 9.30 6.11
C GLY A 93 11.84 7.99 5.76
N ILE A 94 10.89 8.07 4.83
CA ILE A 94 10.08 6.95 4.36
C ILE A 94 10.49 6.53 2.96
N THR A 95 10.35 5.25 2.67
CA THR A 95 10.57 4.68 1.33
C THR A 95 9.52 3.61 1.05
N PHE A 96 9.31 3.28 -0.23
CA PHE A 96 8.48 2.13 -0.62
C PHE A 96 9.32 1.21 -1.50
N GLN A 97 9.80 0.12 -0.91
CA GLN A 97 10.64 -0.86 -1.59
C GLN A 97 10.14 -2.29 -1.29
N PRO A 98 9.09 -2.73 -2.03
CA PRO A 98 8.54 -4.06 -1.86
C PRO A 98 9.60 -5.15 -2.12
N GLY A 99 9.63 -6.14 -1.21
CA GLY A 99 10.54 -7.29 -1.33
C GLY A 99 12.02 -6.99 -1.05
N ASN A 100 12.39 -5.73 -0.73
CA ASN A 100 13.78 -5.36 -0.48
C ASN A 100 14.03 -4.98 0.99
N VAL A 101 15.24 -5.26 1.44
CA VAL A 101 15.75 -4.73 2.72
C VAL A 101 16.14 -3.26 2.51
N VAL A 102 15.73 -2.40 3.44
CA VAL A 102 16.08 -0.97 3.45
C VAL A 102 17.00 -0.64 4.61
N ALA A 103 17.64 0.52 4.55
CA ALA A 103 18.47 1.00 5.66
C ALA A 103 17.63 1.15 6.94
N GLN A 104 18.22 0.85 8.10
CA GLN A 104 17.55 0.98 9.40
C GLN A 104 17.10 2.41 9.73
N SER A 105 17.73 3.40 9.09
CA SER A 105 17.38 4.82 9.18
C SER A 105 16.16 5.21 8.34
N GLN A 106 15.61 4.30 7.51
CA GLN A 106 14.44 4.50 6.66
C GLN A 106 13.26 3.63 7.11
N TYR A 107 12.06 4.17 7.04
CA TYR A 107 10.83 3.41 7.20
C TYR A 107 10.35 2.88 5.85
N ASN A 108 10.33 1.56 5.69
CA ASN A 108 9.75 0.95 4.50
C ASN A 108 8.22 0.88 4.64
N LEU A 109 7.49 1.47 3.72
CA LEU A 109 6.02 1.40 3.67
C LEU A 109 5.52 0.01 3.29
N TRP A 110 6.38 -0.82 2.68
CA TRP A 110 6.07 -2.21 2.40
C TRP A 110 5.98 -3.02 3.70
N SER A 111 4.79 -3.54 3.99
CA SER A 111 4.51 -4.34 5.20
C SER A 111 4.48 -5.85 4.96
N GLY A 112 4.87 -6.30 3.77
CA GLY A 112 4.76 -7.71 3.37
C GLY A 112 3.41 -8.03 2.72
N PHE A 113 3.23 -9.30 2.41
CA PHE A 113 1.94 -9.83 1.98
C PHE A 113 0.99 -9.93 3.18
N ALA A 114 -0.32 -9.90 2.90
CA ALA A 114 -1.35 -10.02 3.94
C ALA A 114 -1.65 -11.47 4.35
N VAL A 115 -0.99 -12.42 3.70
CA VAL A 115 -1.12 -13.86 3.93
C VAL A 115 0.26 -14.48 4.07
N GLU A 116 0.35 -15.55 4.88
CA GLU A 116 1.55 -16.37 4.95
C GLU A 116 1.41 -17.53 3.95
N PRO A 117 2.50 -17.93 3.26
CA PRO A 117 2.50 -19.10 2.40
C PRO A 117 2.16 -20.36 3.18
N ASP A 118 1.38 -21.25 2.57
CA ASP A 118 1.03 -22.55 3.14
C ASP A 118 1.11 -23.61 2.04
N ASP A 119 2.15 -24.41 2.05
CA ASP A 119 2.41 -25.48 1.06
C ASP A 119 1.45 -26.68 1.21
N THR A 120 0.69 -26.75 2.31
CA THR A 120 -0.29 -27.83 2.54
C THR A 120 -1.63 -27.56 1.85
N LEU A 121 -1.87 -26.33 1.43
CA LEU A 121 -3.12 -25.89 0.79
C LEU A 121 -2.94 -25.83 -0.72
N GLY A 122 -3.86 -26.50 -1.45
CA GLY A 122 -3.90 -26.39 -2.89
C GLY A 122 -4.58 -25.11 -3.39
N CYS A 123 -4.15 -24.62 -4.56
CA CYS A 123 -4.77 -23.48 -5.24
C CYS A 123 -5.44 -23.86 -6.57
N SER A 124 -5.80 -25.14 -6.74
CA SER A 124 -6.34 -25.68 -8.01
C SER A 124 -7.58 -24.93 -8.49
N LEU A 125 -8.52 -24.59 -7.61
CA LEU A 125 -9.72 -23.84 -7.97
C LEU A 125 -9.41 -22.43 -8.51
N PHE A 126 -8.39 -21.76 -7.93
CA PHE A 126 -7.94 -20.46 -8.42
C PHE A 126 -7.32 -20.58 -9.81
N LEU A 127 -6.45 -21.58 -10.01
CA LEU A 127 -5.80 -21.83 -11.32
C LEU A 127 -6.81 -22.24 -12.38
N GLU A 128 -7.80 -23.05 -12.03
CA GLU A 128 -8.88 -23.44 -12.94
C GLU A 128 -9.73 -22.24 -13.31
N HIS A 129 -10.12 -21.40 -12.35
CA HIS A 129 -10.87 -20.17 -12.60
C HIS A 129 -10.08 -19.20 -13.49
N LEU A 130 -8.78 -19.01 -13.22
CA LEU A 130 -7.91 -18.20 -14.07
C LEU A 130 -7.92 -18.71 -15.51
N LYS A 131 -7.69 -20.01 -15.72
CA LYS A 131 -7.62 -20.62 -17.05
C LYS A 131 -8.95 -20.58 -17.79
N THR A 132 -10.02 -21.07 -17.14
CA THR A 132 -11.31 -21.33 -17.83
C THR A 132 -12.17 -20.08 -17.95
N VAL A 133 -12.15 -19.20 -16.94
CA VAL A 133 -13.02 -18.02 -16.88
C VAL A 133 -12.26 -16.77 -17.33
N ILE A 134 -11.14 -16.46 -16.69
CA ILE A 134 -10.43 -15.20 -16.96
C ILE A 134 -9.71 -15.24 -18.32
N CYS A 135 -9.07 -16.36 -18.65
CA CYS A 135 -8.35 -16.57 -19.92
C CYS A 135 -9.21 -17.29 -20.99
N SER A 136 -10.51 -17.50 -20.75
CA SER A 136 -11.45 -18.14 -21.70
C SER A 136 -10.93 -19.48 -22.26
N GLY A 137 -10.18 -20.25 -21.47
CA GLY A 137 -9.58 -21.53 -21.86
C GLY A 137 -8.34 -21.42 -22.72
N SER A 138 -7.83 -20.24 -23.03
CA SER A 138 -6.61 -20.04 -23.82
C SER A 138 -5.37 -20.39 -23.01
N ASP A 139 -4.61 -21.41 -23.44
CA ASP A 139 -3.35 -21.79 -22.78
C ASP A 139 -2.31 -20.68 -22.85
N LEU A 140 -2.20 -20.00 -23.99
CA LEU A 140 -1.25 -18.90 -24.18
C LEU A 140 -1.53 -17.73 -23.23
N GLN A 141 -2.79 -17.30 -23.12
CA GLN A 141 -3.17 -16.22 -22.22
C GLN A 141 -2.97 -16.62 -20.76
N ASN A 142 -3.32 -17.85 -20.41
CA ASN A 142 -3.14 -18.38 -19.07
C ASN A 142 -1.67 -18.43 -18.66
N GLU A 143 -0.78 -18.93 -19.54
CA GLU A 143 0.67 -18.96 -19.29
C GLU A 143 1.23 -17.55 -19.12
N TYR A 144 0.88 -16.64 -20.02
CA TYR A 144 1.33 -15.24 -19.93
C TYR A 144 0.88 -14.60 -18.62
N PHE A 145 -0.40 -14.75 -18.26
CA PHE A 145 -0.94 -14.14 -17.06
C PHE A 145 -0.33 -14.76 -15.79
N LEU A 146 -0.15 -16.09 -15.74
CA LEU A 146 0.54 -16.74 -14.61
C LEU A 146 1.98 -16.23 -14.44
N ASN A 147 2.72 -16.05 -15.53
CA ASN A 147 4.08 -15.50 -15.48
C ASN A 147 4.07 -14.04 -14.97
N TRP A 148 3.09 -13.25 -15.40
CA TRP A 148 2.92 -11.88 -14.90
C TRP A 148 2.57 -11.84 -13.40
N LEU A 149 1.67 -12.72 -12.93
CA LEU A 149 1.34 -12.87 -11.51
C LEU A 149 2.55 -13.35 -10.70
N ALA A 150 3.32 -14.30 -11.24
CA ALA A 150 4.55 -14.78 -10.61
C ALA A 150 5.58 -13.66 -10.45
N LEU A 151 5.78 -12.82 -11.48
CA LEU A 151 6.63 -11.63 -11.39
C LEU A 151 6.20 -10.73 -10.23
N MET A 152 4.90 -10.43 -10.14
CA MET A 152 4.35 -9.55 -9.10
C MET A 152 4.54 -10.11 -7.68
N VAL A 153 4.40 -11.43 -7.50
CA VAL A 153 4.55 -12.07 -6.19
C VAL A 153 6.03 -12.26 -5.82
N GLN A 154 6.86 -12.72 -6.76
CA GLN A 154 8.28 -12.98 -6.50
C GLN A 154 9.13 -11.71 -6.46
N HIS A 155 8.76 -10.68 -7.22
CA HIS A 155 9.48 -9.43 -7.34
C HIS A 155 8.54 -8.21 -7.24
N PRO A 156 7.84 -8.02 -6.11
CA PRO A 156 6.80 -6.99 -5.98
C PRO A 156 7.32 -5.55 -6.14
N GLY A 157 8.63 -5.35 -6.02
CA GLY A 157 9.30 -4.06 -6.27
C GLY A 157 9.77 -3.85 -7.71
N ARG A 158 9.50 -4.78 -8.63
CA ARG A 158 9.84 -4.67 -10.04
C ARG A 158 8.63 -4.19 -10.83
N LEU A 159 8.81 -3.14 -11.64
CA LEU A 159 7.78 -2.68 -12.56
C LEU A 159 7.63 -3.71 -13.71
N PRO A 160 6.41 -4.16 -14.05
CA PRO A 160 6.19 -5.14 -15.11
C PRO A 160 6.27 -4.54 -16.52
N GLU A 161 6.15 -3.21 -16.66
CA GLU A 161 6.14 -2.43 -17.92
C GLU A 161 4.98 -2.80 -18.87
N VAL A 162 4.06 -3.64 -18.42
CA VAL A 162 2.82 -4.02 -19.10
C VAL A 162 1.67 -4.05 -18.11
N ALA A 163 0.47 -3.72 -18.58
CA ALA A 163 -0.77 -3.86 -17.84
C ALA A 163 -1.61 -5.02 -18.39
N ILE A 164 -2.42 -5.64 -17.54
CA ILE A 164 -3.36 -6.69 -17.94
C ILE A 164 -4.76 -6.08 -18.14
N GLY A 165 -5.36 -6.32 -19.31
CA GLY A 165 -6.73 -5.92 -19.63
C GLY A 165 -7.70 -7.11 -19.55
N LEU A 166 -8.73 -6.98 -18.73
CA LEU A 166 -9.81 -7.96 -18.60
C LEU A 166 -11.06 -7.45 -19.33
N LEU A 167 -11.21 -7.86 -20.58
CA LEU A 167 -12.30 -7.42 -21.45
C LEU A 167 -13.36 -8.51 -21.51
N SER A 168 -14.51 -8.31 -20.91
CA SER A 168 -15.65 -9.25 -20.98
C SER A 168 -16.91 -8.60 -20.44
N GLY A 169 -18.07 -9.19 -20.73
CA GLY A 169 -19.36 -8.73 -20.21
C GLY A 169 -19.43 -8.68 -18.67
N GLN A 170 -20.51 -8.13 -18.17
CA GLN A 170 -20.78 -8.06 -16.73
C GLN A 170 -21.04 -9.46 -16.13
N GLY A 171 -20.67 -9.65 -14.86
CA GLY A 171 -20.94 -10.91 -14.14
C GLY A 171 -20.03 -12.09 -14.49
N THR A 172 -18.96 -11.90 -15.23
CA THR A 172 -18.04 -12.98 -15.69
C THR A 172 -16.97 -13.40 -14.68
N GLY A 173 -17.03 -12.97 -13.41
CA GLY A 173 -16.11 -13.39 -12.35
C GLY A 173 -14.86 -12.53 -12.19
N LYS A 174 -14.65 -11.46 -12.98
CA LYS A 174 -13.51 -10.54 -12.85
C LYS A 174 -13.35 -10.00 -11.43
N GLY A 175 -14.45 -9.49 -10.85
CA GLY A 175 -14.43 -8.90 -9.50
C GLY A 175 -14.06 -9.92 -8.42
N LEU A 176 -14.56 -11.17 -8.51
CA LEU A 176 -14.19 -12.24 -7.59
C LEU A 176 -12.71 -12.57 -7.68
N PHE A 177 -12.17 -12.72 -8.90
CA PHE A 177 -10.76 -12.96 -9.14
C PHE A 177 -9.90 -11.84 -8.49
N MET A 178 -10.27 -10.58 -8.72
CA MET A 178 -9.53 -9.45 -8.17
C MET A 178 -9.64 -9.33 -6.64
N GLN A 179 -10.78 -9.73 -6.06
CA GLN A 179 -10.95 -9.78 -4.61
C GLN A 179 -9.98 -10.80 -3.97
N TYR A 180 -9.85 -11.99 -4.57
CA TYR A 180 -8.90 -13.00 -4.12
C TYR A 180 -7.46 -12.53 -4.29
N LEU A 181 -7.10 -12.07 -5.49
CA LEU A 181 -5.75 -11.59 -5.77
C LEU A 181 -5.38 -10.41 -4.86
N GLY A 182 -6.30 -9.46 -4.69
CA GLY A 182 -6.11 -8.30 -3.82
C GLY A 182 -5.92 -8.67 -2.35
N SER A 183 -6.55 -9.76 -1.87
CA SER A 183 -6.39 -10.22 -0.49
C SER A 183 -4.97 -10.63 -0.14
N LEU A 184 -4.15 -11.04 -1.12
CA LEU A 184 -2.74 -11.37 -0.92
C LEU A 184 -1.90 -10.13 -0.57
N PHE A 185 -2.27 -8.98 -1.13
CA PHE A 185 -1.52 -7.74 -1.00
C PHE A 185 -2.03 -6.82 0.13
N GLY A 186 -3.24 -7.07 0.65
CA GLY A 186 -3.83 -6.29 1.73
C GLY A 186 -3.82 -4.79 1.44
N ARG A 187 -3.15 -3.99 2.28
CA ARG A 187 -3.06 -2.53 2.10
C ARG A 187 -2.38 -2.09 0.79
N HIS A 188 -1.58 -2.95 0.19
CA HIS A 188 -0.85 -2.67 -1.06
C HIS A 188 -1.68 -2.97 -2.32
N TYR A 189 -2.92 -3.41 -2.15
CA TYR A 189 -3.92 -3.50 -3.18
C TYR A 189 -4.82 -2.25 -3.16
N LYS A 190 -5.05 -1.67 -4.33
CA LYS A 190 -5.97 -0.53 -4.49
C LYS A 190 -7.00 -0.85 -5.57
N HIS A 191 -8.28 -0.82 -5.19
CA HIS A 191 -9.41 -0.92 -6.11
C HIS A 191 -9.91 0.48 -6.46
N ILE A 192 -9.90 0.83 -7.74
CA ILE A 192 -10.20 2.16 -8.25
C ILE A 192 -11.32 2.08 -9.26
N THR A 193 -12.39 2.83 -8.99
CA THR A 193 -13.59 2.93 -9.82
C THR A 193 -13.76 4.31 -10.44
N ASP A 194 -12.93 5.29 -10.06
CA ASP A 194 -12.92 6.64 -10.62
C ASP A 194 -11.54 6.93 -11.24
N LYS A 195 -11.53 7.30 -12.52
CA LYS A 195 -10.29 7.61 -13.25
C LYS A 195 -9.48 8.74 -12.62
N ASN A 196 -10.13 9.70 -11.96
CA ASN A 196 -9.42 10.80 -11.29
C ASN A 196 -8.55 10.29 -10.13
N HIS A 197 -8.90 9.17 -9.52
CA HIS A 197 -8.07 8.52 -8.51
C HIS A 197 -6.88 7.77 -9.11
N LEU A 198 -6.96 7.36 -10.39
CA LEU A 198 -5.83 6.72 -11.08
C LEU A 198 -4.91 7.74 -11.78
N LEU A 199 -5.50 8.70 -12.51
CA LEU A 199 -4.80 9.61 -13.41
C LEU A 199 -4.77 11.07 -12.93
N GLY A 200 -5.49 11.39 -11.86
CA GLY A 200 -5.54 12.75 -11.33
C GLY A 200 -4.29 13.15 -10.57
N ASN A 201 -4.12 14.47 -10.35
CA ASN A 201 -2.94 15.04 -9.71
C ASN A 201 -2.73 14.55 -8.28
N PHE A 202 -3.81 14.24 -7.54
CA PHE A 202 -3.72 13.78 -6.15
C PHE A 202 -3.63 12.26 -6.04
N SER A 203 -2.52 11.70 -6.48
CA SER A 203 -2.26 10.24 -6.47
C SER A 203 -1.64 9.72 -5.16
N GLY A 204 -1.65 10.52 -4.10
CA GLY A 204 -1.02 10.19 -2.82
C GLY A 204 -1.50 8.89 -2.17
N HIS A 205 -2.71 8.39 -2.49
CA HIS A 205 -3.23 7.11 -2.02
C HIS A 205 -2.60 5.89 -2.71
N LEU A 206 -1.91 6.10 -3.84
CA LEU A 206 -1.18 5.05 -4.57
C LEU A 206 0.28 4.89 -4.12
N HIS A 207 0.74 5.68 -3.15
CA HIS A 207 2.15 5.74 -2.75
C HIS A 207 2.73 4.40 -2.27
N ASP A 208 1.90 3.50 -1.78
CA ASP A 208 2.25 2.18 -1.28
C ASP A 208 1.53 1.05 -2.05
N ALA A 209 1.09 1.32 -3.28
CA ALA A 209 0.42 0.34 -4.11
C ALA A 209 1.42 -0.55 -4.87
N VAL A 210 1.21 -1.86 -4.80
CA VAL A 210 1.83 -2.86 -5.69
C VAL A 210 0.84 -3.30 -6.74
N LEU A 211 -0.38 -3.67 -6.33
CA LEU A 211 -1.46 -4.07 -7.24
C LEU A 211 -2.54 -2.99 -7.28
N VAL A 212 -2.81 -2.50 -8.48
CA VAL A 212 -3.90 -1.56 -8.74
C VAL A 212 -4.90 -2.22 -9.68
N PHE A 213 -6.15 -2.29 -9.25
CA PHE A 213 -7.26 -2.72 -10.07
C PHE A 213 -8.13 -1.53 -10.45
N ALA A 214 -8.17 -1.22 -11.73
CA ALA A 214 -8.98 -0.16 -12.31
C ALA A 214 -10.24 -0.78 -12.92
N ASP A 215 -11.38 -0.63 -12.22
CA ASP A 215 -12.63 -1.29 -12.58
C ASP A 215 -13.57 -0.32 -13.29
N GLU A 216 -14.05 -0.74 -14.46
CA GLU A 216 -15.06 -0.01 -15.28
C GLU A 216 -14.70 1.46 -15.58
N LEU A 217 -13.40 1.77 -15.71
CA LEU A 217 -13.00 3.14 -16.06
C LEU A 217 -13.44 3.46 -17.51
N SER A 218 -14.33 4.41 -17.66
CA SER A 218 -14.70 4.94 -18.96
C SER A 218 -13.57 5.82 -19.52
N TRP A 219 -12.87 5.31 -20.51
CA TRP A 219 -11.82 6.04 -21.24
C TRP A 219 -12.46 6.90 -22.34
N THR A 220 -12.45 8.20 -22.16
CA THR A 220 -13.09 9.14 -23.13
C THR A 220 -12.19 9.49 -24.34
N GLY A 221 -11.12 8.73 -24.58
CA GLY A 221 -10.23 8.97 -25.72
C GLY A 221 -9.34 10.20 -25.60
N ASN A 222 -9.18 10.76 -24.39
CA ASN A 222 -8.32 11.92 -24.17
C ASN A 222 -6.84 11.52 -24.26
N LYS A 223 -6.09 12.15 -25.18
CA LYS A 223 -4.64 11.90 -25.35
C LYS A 223 -3.81 12.14 -24.09
N SER A 224 -4.23 13.09 -23.24
CA SER A 224 -3.58 13.34 -21.94
C SER A 224 -3.68 12.14 -21.01
N ASP A 225 -4.86 11.53 -20.92
CA ASP A 225 -5.10 10.35 -20.08
C ASP A 225 -4.26 9.16 -20.55
N ALA A 226 -4.13 8.97 -21.86
CA ALA A 226 -3.30 7.92 -22.44
C ALA A 226 -1.81 8.09 -22.08
N GLY A 227 -1.29 9.32 -22.11
CA GLY A 227 0.09 9.63 -21.73
C GLY A 227 0.36 9.34 -20.24
N ILE A 228 -0.56 9.73 -19.34
CA ILE A 228 -0.44 9.47 -17.91
C ILE A 228 -0.50 7.96 -17.63
N LEU A 229 -1.41 7.24 -18.30
CA LEU A 229 -1.50 5.78 -18.18
C LEU A 229 -0.23 5.09 -18.65
N LYS A 230 0.31 5.48 -19.82
CA LYS A 230 1.57 4.95 -20.36
C LYS A 230 2.70 5.17 -19.33
N ALA A 231 2.83 6.38 -18.79
CA ALA A 231 3.82 6.68 -17.76
C ALA A 231 3.63 5.82 -16.50
N LEU A 232 2.39 5.61 -16.03
CA LEU A 232 2.10 4.75 -14.89
C LEU A 232 2.58 3.30 -15.13
N ILE A 233 2.47 2.81 -16.36
CA ILE A 233 2.85 1.43 -16.74
C ILE A 233 4.35 1.29 -16.97
N THR A 234 5.00 2.28 -17.59
CA THR A 234 6.36 2.11 -18.14
C THR A 234 7.45 2.92 -17.42
N GLU A 235 7.09 4.02 -16.73
CA GLU A 235 8.10 4.87 -16.11
C GLU A 235 8.59 4.29 -14.77
N PRO A 236 9.92 4.19 -14.54
CA PRO A 236 10.47 3.60 -13.32
C PRO A 236 10.23 4.43 -12.06
N THR A 237 9.91 5.71 -12.24
CA THR A 237 9.60 6.64 -11.16
C THR A 237 8.37 7.47 -11.50
N ARG A 238 7.69 7.93 -10.47
CA ARG A 238 6.54 8.82 -10.62
C ARG A 238 6.52 9.90 -9.55
N PHE A 239 5.92 11.04 -9.87
CA PHE A 239 5.60 12.06 -8.88
C PHE A 239 4.29 11.73 -8.19
N MET A 240 4.27 11.96 -6.90
CA MET A 240 3.08 11.80 -6.07
C MET A 240 2.81 13.07 -5.29
N GLU A 241 1.59 13.56 -5.43
CA GLU A 241 1.12 14.73 -4.71
C GLU A 241 0.11 14.33 -3.65
N LYS A 242 0.31 14.86 -2.43
CA LYS A 242 -0.71 14.88 -1.39
C LYS A 242 -1.28 16.28 -1.30
N LYS A 243 -2.56 16.40 -1.02
CA LYS A 243 -3.18 17.70 -0.79
C LYS A 243 -2.41 18.45 0.30
N PHE A 244 -1.97 19.68 -0.01
CA PHE A 244 -1.18 20.55 0.88
C PHE A 244 0.24 20.08 1.23
N ALA A 245 0.84 19.23 0.40
CA ALA A 245 2.23 18.80 0.53
C ALA A 245 2.94 18.89 -0.83
N ASP A 246 4.26 19.09 -0.81
CA ASP A 246 5.07 19.11 -2.03
C ASP A 246 5.05 17.74 -2.71
N ALA A 247 5.11 17.75 -4.05
CA ALA A 247 5.24 16.54 -4.85
C ALA A 247 6.57 15.83 -4.52
N ILE A 248 6.52 14.54 -4.30
CA ILE A 248 7.70 13.71 -4.07
C ILE A 248 7.87 12.70 -5.19
N GLN A 249 9.10 12.49 -5.65
CA GLN A 249 9.40 11.43 -6.58
C GLN A 249 9.54 10.10 -5.83
N VAL A 250 8.84 9.08 -6.30
CA VAL A 250 8.86 7.73 -5.72
C VAL A 250 9.15 6.69 -6.79
N LYS A 251 9.71 5.55 -6.39
CA LYS A 251 9.84 4.40 -7.26
C LYS A 251 8.46 3.89 -7.67
N ASN A 252 8.28 3.57 -8.93
CA ASN A 252 7.06 2.94 -9.43
C ASN A 252 7.18 1.41 -9.35
N CYS A 253 6.28 0.80 -8.59
CA CYS A 253 6.18 -0.65 -8.43
C CYS A 253 4.77 -1.14 -8.81
N THR A 254 4.03 -0.33 -9.58
CA THR A 254 2.60 -0.56 -9.84
C THR A 254 2.42 -1.66 -10.87
N HIS A 255 1.72 -2.72 -10.49
CA HIS A 255 1.16 -3.72 -11.36
C HIS A 255 -0.30 -3.36 -11.62
N LEU A 256 -0.63 -2.99 -12.84
CA LEU A 256 -1.97 -2.52 -13.20
C LEU A 256 -2.77 -3.63 -13.88
N ILE A 257 -3.96 -3.91 -13.34
CA ILE A 257 -5.01 -4.67 -14.00
C ILE A 257 -6.19 -3.72 -14.19
N PHE A 258 -6.73 -3.68 -15.39
CA PHE A 258 -7.97 -2.93 -15.65
C PHE A 258 -9.07 -3.84 -16.20
N ALA A 259 -10.30 -3.54 -15.86
CA ALA A 259 -11.47 -4.24 -16.38
C ALA A 259 -12.35 -3.27 -17.18
N SER A 260 -12.91 -3.76 -18.28
CA SER A 260 -13.91 -3.04 -19.05
C SER A 260 -14.97 -4.00 -19.59
N ASN A 261 -16.19 -3.50 -19.68
CA ASN A 261 -17.30 -4.17 -20.35
C ASN A 261 -17.42 -3.78 -21.82
N GLU A 262 -16.62 -2.80 -22.27
CA GLU A 262 -16.58 -2.33 -23.65
C GLU A 262 -15.50 -3.05 -24.44
N THR A 263 -15.72 -3.22 -25.74
CA THR A 263 -14.76 -3.84 -26.65
C THR A 263 -13.53 -2.98 -26.92
N TRP A 264 -13.59 -1.68 -26.57
CA TRP A 264 -12.50 -0.73 -26.69
C TRP A 264 -12.25 -0.08 -25.34
N ALA A 265 -11.19 -0.49 -24.65
CA ALA A 265 -10.95 -0.12 -23.26
C ALA A 265 -9.83 0.90 -23.08
N ILE A 266 -8.86 1.00 -23.99
CA ILE A 266 -7.72 1.91 -23.88
C ILE A 266 -7.38 2.48 -25.25
N PRO A 267 -7.09 3.79 -25.38
CA PRO A 267 -6.55 4.36 -26.58
C PRO A 267 -5.09 3.86 -26.77
N ALA A 268 -4.91 2.81 -27.56
CA ALA A 268 -3.61 2.42 -28.09
C ALA A 268 -3.43 3.08 -29.45
N GLU A 269 -2.29 3.71 -29.71
CA GLU A 269 -1.95 4.17 -31.04
C GLU A 269 -1.66 2.94 -31.92
N SER A 270 -2.18 2.90 -33.15
CA SER A 270 -2.07 1.76 -34.07
C SER A 270 -0.67 1.47 -34.59
N THR A 271 0.34 2.12 -34.03
CA THR A 271 1.76 2.04 -34.40
C THR A 271 2.67 1.58 -33.26
N ASP A 272 2.14 1.21 -32.10
CA ASP A 272 2.93 0.65 -30.98
C ASP A 272 2.81 -0.86 -30.89
#